data_74cddca28a42e3fbbd5710bb910cf65e
#
_entry.id   74cddca28a42e3fbbd5710bb910cf65e
#
_cell.length_a   1.000
_cell.length_b   1.000
_cell.length_c   1.000
_cell.angle_alpha   90.00
_cell.angle_beta   90.00
_cell.angle_gamma   90.00
#
_symmetry.space_group_name_H-M   'P 1'
#
loop_
_entity.id
_entity.type
_entity.pdbx_description
1 polymer ?
#
loop_
_entity_poly.entity_id
_entity_poly.type
_entity_poly.pdbx_seq_one_letter_code
_entity_poly.pdbx_strand_id
1 'polypeptide(L)'
;RYIVYASAVKLRGSKVAVREFFVTLQNNVFPSVTPPTRSAHNRRCDVGDREDVGDAIARSEIKNMTQPTLKEKTARGLLWGTLSNGAQQVLTLVFGIWLARMLTPADYGMVGQLAIFSLIAATIQESGFTAALTNRPMVEHRDYNAVFWFCLPLSVTLYALLFAAAPLIAAFFKNEEITALARYLFLSFIISGLGIVPSARLFKSMRVRERTLSNLTALVVSGVAGIVLAYRGFAYWGLATQTLVYVTVNTAMYWLFAGWHPTLEWDFKPVREMVGFSSWLLLTNLLNHVNNNFFSLILGRFFDARMVGNYTQANKWNFMGHSVVTGLVNGVVQPLFVATADDVERQARVFRKMLRFTCFVAFPVMFGISIVGRELIVIALGRKWLESADMLMMLCVSGAFLPVVSLYTQYLLSRGRSVVYLLGLAAMVAVQLAVALVMYPYGVTAMLMPYVGVNVLWVAVWHVLVQRLLPVKALEAAADVLPYLATAVGVMGFTYWCVEQWQLLPVWALAAKVAMGAALYPAVLWCCGSEMLRESAAYLFKKKKRP
;
A
#
# COMPACT_ATOMS: atom_id res chain seq x y z
N ARG A 1 -20.69 29.82 -7.10
CA ARG A 1 -20.14 29.98 -5.73
C ARG A 1 -20.91 29.13 -4.70
N TYR A 2 -22.23 28.94 -4.83
CA TYR A 2 -23.03 28.12 -3.88
C TYR A 2 -22.79 26.61 -4.02
N ILE A 3 -22.48 26.09 -5.18
CA ILE A 3 -22.19 24.65 -5.43
C ILE A 3 -20.85 24.23 -4.83
N VAL A 4 -19.85 25.10 -4.82
CA VAL A 4 -18.53 24.84 -4.22
C VAL A 4 -18.61 24.81 -2.67
N TYR A 5 -19.51 25.60 -2.09
CA TYR A 5 -19.70 25.64 -0.64
C TYR A 5 -20.41 24.38 -0.11
N ALA A 6 -21.38 23.85 -0.85
CA ALA A 6 -22.09 22.61 -0.48
C ALA A 6 -21.17 21.37 -0.54
N SER A 7 -20.25 21.32 -1.51
CA SER A 7 -19.24 20.25 -1.62
C SER A 7 -18.19 20.30 -0.49
N ALA A 8 -17.80 21.50 -0.05
CA ALA A 8 -16.84 21.69 1.04
C ALA A 8 -17.41 21.30 2.42
N VAL A 9 -18.71 21.52 2.65
CA VAL A 9 -19.40 21.13 3.88
C VAL A 9 -19.59 19.61 3.97
N LYS A 10 -19.87 18.93 2.85
CA LYS A 10 -20.01 17.48 2.79
C LYS A 10 -18.68 16.74 3.02
N LEU A 11 -17.57 17.29 2.53
CA LEU A 11 -16.22 16.77 2.77
C LEU A 11 -15.72 16.99 4.21
N ARG A 12 -16.17 18.06 4.89
CA ARG A 12 -15.86 18.30 6.31
C ARG A 12 -16.51 17.26 7.24
N GLY A 13 -17.69 16.79 6.91
CA GLY A 13 -18.41 15.78 7.70
C GLY A 13 -17.71 14.40 7.72
N SER A 14 -17.16 13.96 6.59
CA SER A 14 -16.46 12.65 6.50
C SER A 14 -15.11 12.62 7.23
N LYS A 15 -14.36 13.73 7.21
CA LYS A 15 -13.06 13.85 7.90
C LYS A 15 -13.16 13.80 9.42
N VAL A 16 -14.22 14.37 9.98
CA VAL A 16 -14.43 14.37 11.43
C VAL A 16 -14.92 12.98 11.89
N ALA A 17 -15.69 12.26 11.09
CA ALA A 17 -16.18 10.92 11.41
C ALA A 17 -15.05 9.88 11.52
N VAL A 18 -14.08 9.91 10.61
CA VAL A 18 -12.90 9.03 10.66
C VAL A 18 -12.02 9.36 11.87
N ARG A 19 -11.82 10.64 12.18
CA ARG A 19 -11.00 11.09 13.32
C ARG A 19 -11.59 10.64 14.67
N GLU A 20 -12.90 10.75 14.85
CA GLU A 20 -13.52 10.37 16.12
C GLU A 20 -13.73 8.87 16.26
N PHE A 21 -13.89 8.12 15.16
CA PHE A 21 -13.81 6.65 15.18
C PHE A 21 -12.47 6.18 15.76
N PHE A 22 -11.36 6.78 15.33
CA PHE A 22 -10.05 6.46 15.88
C PHE A 22 -9.90 6.88 17.34
N VAL A 23 -10.40 8.04 17.74
CA VAL A 23 -10.32 8.53 19.13
C VAL A 23 -11.20 7.71 20.07
N THR A 24 -12.36 7.25 19.63
CA THR A 24 -13.27 6.44 20.47
C THR A 24 -12.80 4.99 20.58
N LEU A 25 -12.20 4.44 19.52
CA LEU A 25 -11.47 3.16 19.58
C LEU A 25 -10.30 3.25 20.58
N GLN A 26 -9.60 4.35 20.60
CA GLN A 26 -8.48 4.61 21.51
C GLN A 26 -8.96 4.80 22.96
N ASN A 27 -10.03 5.54 23.20
CA ASN A 27 -10.56 5.80 24.55
C ASN A 27 -11.26 4.59 25.18
N ASN A 28 -11.87 3.70 24.40
CA ASN A 28 -12.46 2.46 24.92
C ASN A 28 -11.45 1.33 25.13
N VAL A 29 -10.26 1.45 24.56
CA VAL A 29 -9.15 0.48 24.68
C VAL A 29 -8.11 0.93 25.72
N PHE A 30 -8.00 2.24 25.96
CA PHE A 30 -7.09 2.82 26.94
C PHE A 30 -7.87 3.61 28.02
N PRO A 31 -8.17 3.01 29.19
CA PRO A 31 -8.51 3.81 30.36
C PRO A 31 -7.27 4.63 30.75
N SER A 32 -7.47 5.91 30.99
CA SER A 32 -6.45 6.91 31.33
C SER A 32 -5.44 6.43 32.37
N VAL A 33 -4.18 6.28 31.95
CA VAL A 33 -3.04 6.21 32.89
C VAL A 33 -2.80 7.65 33.37
N THR A 34 -3.08 7.92 34.63
CA THR A 34 -2.73 9.17 35.30
C THR A 34 -1.20 9.31 35.38
N PRO A 35 -0.63 10.47 35.06
CA PRO A 35 0.80 10.70 35.20
C PRO A 35 1.20 10.75 36.70
N PRO A 36 2.39 10.27 37.07
CA PRO A 36 2.85 10.33 38.47
C PRO A 36 3.05 11.78 38.90
N THR A 37 2.56 12.08 40.10
CA THR A 37 2.70 13.37 40.79
C THR A 37 4.17 13.70 41.04
N ARG A 38 4.63 14.81 40.53
CA ARG A 38 5.93 15.41 40.84
C ARG A 38 5.91 15.95 42.29
N SER A 39 6.73 15.38 43.16
CA SER A 39 7.05 15.96 44.48
C SER A 39 7.87 17.24 44.28
N ALA A 40 7.40 18.31 44.90
CA ALA A 40 8.08 19.58 44.98
C ALA A 40 9.33 19.48 45.88
N HIS A 41 10.50 19.75 45.28
CA HIS A 41 11.70 20.07 46.07
C HIS A 41 12.01 21.56 45.96
N ASN A 42 11.77 22.21 47.09
CA ASN A 42 11.96 23.64 47.30
C ASN A 42 13.46 23.92 47.46
N ARG A 43 14.08 24.67 46.54
CA ARG A 43 15.36 25.37 46.82
C ARG A 43 15.17 26.83 46.57
N ARG A 44 15.36 27.61 47.65
CA ARG A 44 15.52 29.06 47.63
C ARG A 44 16.79 29.41 46.85
N CYS A 45 16.68 30.33 45.90
CA CYS A 45 17.82 31.08 45.37
C CYS A 45 17.51 32.56 45.42
N ASP A 46 18.55 33.33 45.69
CA ASP A 46 18.60 34.72 46.07
C ASP A 46 18.14 35.70 44.98
N VAL A 47 17.78 36.89 45.46
CA VAL A 47 17.27 38.02 44.74
C VAL A 47 18.45 38.84 44.18
N GLY A 48 18.58 38.88 42.86
CA GLY A 48 19.44 39.78 42.11
C GLY A 48 19.18 39.61 40.62
N ASP A 49 18.84 40.65 39.92
CA ASP A 49 18.57 40.76 38.47
C ASP A 49 17.16 40.34 37.99
N ARG A 50 16.16 41.18 38.34
CA ARG A 50 14.76 40.92 37.99
C ARG A 50 14.26 41.53 36.66
N GLU A 51 15.01 42.32 35.95
CA GLU A 51 14.50 42.96 34.72
C GLU A 51 14.87 42.21 33.42
N ASP A 52 16.04 41.59 33.31
CA ASP A 52 16.44 40.87 32.10
C ASP A 52 15.85 39.46 31.99
N VAL A 53 15.53 38.80 33.13
CA VAL A 53 14.97 37.43 33.16
C VAL A 53 13.50 37.41 32.74
N GLY A 54 12.74 38.47 33.04
CA GLY A 54 11.32 38.59 32.65
C GLY A 54 11.12 38.65 31.12
N ASP A 55 11.96 39.45 30.45
CA ASP A 55 11.92 39.57 28.99
C ASP A 55 12.44 38.31 28.28
N ALA A 56 13.43 37.63 28.83
CA ALA A 56 13.92 36.35 28.29
C ALA A 56 12.90 35.23 28.48
N ILE A 57 12.20 35.16 29.61
CA ILE A 57 11.11 34.20 29.85
C ILE A 57 9.92 34.51 28.96
N ALA A 58 9.50 35.78 28.82
CA ALA A 58 8.41 36.18 27.92
C ALA A 58 8.74 35.86 26.45
N ARG A 59 9.97 36.10 26.00
CA ARG A 59 10.42 35.73 24.64
C ARG A 59 10.52 34.21 24.46
N SER A 60 10.89 33.46 25.49
CA SER A 60 10.91 31.98 25.46
C SER A 60 9.49 31.40 25.47
N GLU A 61 8.56 31.98 26.22
CA GLU A 61 7.15 31.57 26.24
C GLU A 61 6.44 31.92 24.92
N ILE A 62 6.68 33.08 24.34
CA ILE A 62 6.15 33.47 23.02
C ILE A 62 6.73 32.56 21.93
N LYS A 63 8.01 32.17 22.00
CA LYS A 63 8.65 31.26 21.08
C LYS A 63 8.14 29.81 21.24
N ASN A 64 7.76 29.40 22.46
CA ASN A 64 7.14 28.13 22.75
C ASN A 64 5.65 28.09 22.38
N MET A 65 4.92 29.23 22.43
CA MET A 65 3.54 29.33 21.96
C MET A 65 3.42 29.29 20.43
N THR A 66 4.47 29.62 19.68
CA THR A 66 4.48 29.60 18.22
C THR A 66 4.96 28.27 17.63
N GLN A 67 5.49 27.34 18.43
CA GLN A 67 5.84 26.01 17.95
C GLN A 67 4.61 25.09 18.02
N PRO A 68 4.14 24.54 16.88
CA PRO A 68 3.02 23.63 16.89
C PRO A 68 3.33 22.41 17.77
N THR A 69 2.42 22.09 18.68
CA THR A 69 2.55 20.96 19.60
C THR A 69 2.77 19.65 18.82
N LEU A 70 3.41 18.67 19.46
CA LEU A 70 3.64 17.35 18.84
C LEU A 70 2.32 16.76 18.30
N LYS A 71 1.20 16.99 19.01
CA LYS A 71 -0.15 16.58 18.58
C LYS A 71 -0.59 17.30 17.29
N GLU A 72 -0.32 18.57 17.16
CA GLU A 72 -0.66 19.34 15.95
C GLU A 72 0.24 18.97 14.77
N LYS A 73 1.54 18.76 15.00
CA LYS A 73 2.47 18.25 13.96
C LYS A 73 2.02 16.87 13.47
N THR A 74 1.66 15.97 14.38
CA THR A 74 1.18 14.62 14.05
C THR A 74 -0.17 14.68 13.32
N ALA A 75 -1.13 15.45 13.81
CA ALA A 75 -2.44 15.61 13.18
C ALA A 75 -2.34 16.23 11.77
N ARG A 76 -1.49 17.24 11.61
CA ARG A 76 -1.21 17.89 10.31
C ARG A 76 -0.49 16.90 9.37
N GLY A 77 0.48 16.14 9.88
CA GLY A 77 1.19 15.10 9.13
C GLY A 77 0.24 14.00 8.64
N LEU A 78 -0.67 13.52 9.48
CA LEU A 78 -1.70 12.53 9.11
C LEU A 78 -2.67 13.07 8.06
N LEU A 79 -3.13 14.33 8.20
CA LEU A 79 -4.01 14.96 7.21
C LEU A 79 -3.31 15.12 5.85
N TRP A 80 -2.08 15.61 5.84
CA TRP A 80 -1.28 15.74 4.61
C TRP A 80 -0.96 14.37 4.01
N GLY A 81 -0.61 13.38 4.82
CA GLY A 81 -0.35 12.01 4.36
C GLY A 81 -1.58 11.38 3.70
N THR A 82 -2.77 11.48 4.33
CA THR A 82 -4.01 10.94 3.77
C THR A 82 -4.42 11.67 2.50
N LEU A 83 -4.33 13.02 2.49
CA LEU A 83 -4.65 13.83 1.31
C LEU A 83 -3.66 13.55 0.16
N SER A 84 -2.38 13.38 0.49
CA SER A 84 -1.32 13.02 -0.45
C SER A 84 -1.60 11.67 -1.11
N ASN A 85 -1.86 10.65 -0.31
CA ASN A 85 -2.14 9.31 -0.83
C ASN A 85 -3.40 9.30 -1.70
N GLY A 86 -4.46 10.01 -1.28
CA GLY A 86 -5.68 10.15 -2.08
C GLY A 86 -5.43 10.87 -3.40
N ALA A 87 -4.74 12.01 -3.39
CA ALA A 87 -4.40 12.77 -4.59
C ALA A 87 -3.51 11.96 -5.54
N GLN A 88 -2.50 11.26 -5.00
CA GLN A 88 -1.62 10.39 -5.78
C GLN A 88 -2.39 9.24 -6.44
N GLN A 89 -3.33 8.60 -5.72
CA GLN A 89 -4.17 7.54 -6.29
C GLN A 89 -5.06 8.07 -7.42
N VAL A 90 -5.70 9.23 -7.24
CA VAL A 90 -6.55 9.85 -8.27
C VAL A 90 -5.73 10.19 -9.51
N LEU A 91 -4.58 10.85 -9.36
CA LEU A 91 -3.70 11.18 -10.48
C LEU A 91 -3.17 9.94 -11.20
N THR A 92 -2.73 8.92 -10.45
CA THR A 92 -2.28 7.64 -11.02
C THR A 92 -3.40 6.95 -11.81
N LEU A 93 -4.63 7.05 -11.33
CA LEU A 93 -5.80 6.50 -12.01
C LEU A 93 -6.09 7.28 -13.29
N VAL A 94 -6.14 8.61 -13.23
CA VAL A 94 -6.42 9.47 -14.38
C VAL A 94 -5.38 9.27 -15.50
N PHE A 95 -4.08 9.41 -15.17
CA PHE A 95 -3.01 9.18 -16.15
C PHE A 95 -2.99 7.72 -16.64
N GLY A 96 -3.23 6.76 -15.74
CA GLY A 96 -3.27 5.34 -16.08
C GLY A 96 -4.41 5.00 -17.05
N ILE A 97 -5.61 5.56 -16.85
CA ILE A 97 -6.75 5.38 -17.77
C ILE A 97 -6.43 5.98 -19.13
N TRP A 98 -5.90 7.20 -19.15
CA TRP A 98 -5.60 7.88 -20.41
C TRP A 98 -4.56 7.12 -21.23
N LEU A 99 -3.46 6.72 -20.62
CA LEU A 99 -2.43 5.92 -21.28
C LEU A 99 -2.95 4.55 -21.74
N ALA A 100 -3.75 3.86 -20.91
CA ALA A 100 -4.31 2.57 -21.29
C ALA A 100 -5.31 2.66 -22.46
N ARG A 101 -5.96 3.80 -22.63
CA ARG A 101 -6.80 4.06 -23.82
C ARG A 101 -5.99 4.25 -25.09
N MET A 102 -4.77 4.78 -25.00
CA MET A 102 -3.90 5.03 -26.15
C MET A 102 -3.09 3.78 -26.51
N LEU A 103 -2.53 3.11 -25.51
CA LEU A 103 -1.62 1.98 -25.64
C LEU A 103 -2.34 0.63 -25.67
N THR A 104 -1.67 -0.40 -26.17
CA THR A 104 -2.18 -1.77 -26.25
C THR A 104 -1.82 -2.59 -24.99
N PRO A 105 -2.50 -3.72 -24.73
CA PRO A 105 -2.08 -4.64 -23.70
C PRO A 105 -0.65 -5.15 -23.88
N ALA A 106 -0.18 -5.36 -25.11
CA ALA A 106 1.18 -5.78 -25.39
C ALA A 106 2.22 -4.73 -24.95
N ASP A 107 1.95 -3.44 -25.14
CA ASP A 107 2.84 -2.36 -24.67
C ASP A 107 3.02 -2.38 -23.15
N TYR A 108 1.94 -2.57 -22.42
CA TYR A 108 1.99 -2.73 -20.96
C TYR A 108 2.70 -4.01 -20.54
N GLY A 109 2.54 -5.07 -21.32
CA GLY A 109 3.19 -6.34 -21.09
C GLY A 109 4.71 -6.29 -21.24
N MET A 110 5.22 -5.56 -22.23
CA MET A 110 6.65 -5.35 -22.43
C MET A 110 7.32 -4.74 -21.20
N VAL A 111 6.71 -3.71 -20.61
CA VAL A 111 7.21 -3.11 -19.36
C VAL A 111 6.90 -4.00 -18.15
N GLY A 112 5.75 -4.67 -18.14
CA GLY A 112 5.32 -5.59 -17.07
C GLY A 112 6.25 -6.79 -16.88
N GLN A 113 6.82 -7.33 -17.95
CA GLN A 113 7.82 -8.40 -17.91
C GLN A 113 9.10 -7.99 -17.18
N LEU A 114 9.47 -6.71 -17.24
CA LEU A 114 10.63 -6.17 -16.54
C LEU A 114 10.36 -5.77 -15.09
N ALA A 115 9.10 -5.70 -14.68
CA ALA A 115 8.70 -5.16 -13.36
C ALA A 115 9.33 -5.93 -12.19
N ILE A 116 9.36 -7.27 -12.24
CA ILE A 116 9.92 -8.08 -11.16
C ILE A 116 11.43 -7.83 -10.97
N PHE A 117 12.18 -7.74 -12.07
CA PHE A 117 13.62 -7.46 -12.03
C PHE A 117 13.86 -6.07 -11.47
N SER A 118 13.05 -5.09 -11.88
CA SER A 118 13.10 -3.73 -11.37
C SER A 118 12.81 -3.67 -9.87
N LEU A 119 11.80 -4.39 -9.37
CA LEU A 119 11.44 -4.41 -7.95
C LEU A 119 12.49 -5.11 -7.09
N ILE A 120 13.05 -6.23 -7.56
CA ILE A 120 14.15 -6.93 -6.88
C ILE A 120 15.36 -6.02 -6.78
N ALA A 121 15.77 -5.40 -7.90
CA ALA A 121 16.93 -4.51 -7.94
C ALA A 121 16.73 -3.26 -7.08
N ALA A 122 15.56 -2.63 -7.12
CA ALA A 122 15.21 -1.50 -6.25
C ALA A 122 15.28 -1.87 -4.76
N THR A 123 14.80 -3.07 -4.40
CA THR A 123 14.86 -3.57 -3.02
C THR A 123 16.29 -3.80 -2.56
N ILE A 124 17.15 -4.37 -3.41
CA ILE A 124 18.58 -4.53 -3.12
C ILE A 124 19.26 -3.18 -3.00
N GLN A 125 18.96 -2.24 -3.91
CA GLN A 125 19.52 -0.90 -3.93
C GLN A 125 19.20 -0.12 -2.64
N GLU A 126 17.95 -0.15 -2.19
CA GLU A 126 17.55 0.48 -0.94
C GLU A 126 18.14 -0.25 0.27
N SER A 127 18.33 -1.56 0.19
CA SER A 127 18.93 -2.45 1.20
C SER A 127 18.42 -2.21 2.63
N GLY A 128 17.20 -1.66 2.79
CA GLY A 128 16.63 -1.29 4.08
C GLY A 128 17.30 -0.11 4.79
N PHE A 129 18.25 0.59 4.15
CA PHE A 129 18.96 1.71 4.77
C PHE A 129 18.06 2.89 5.09
N THR A 130 17.02 3.15 4.30
CA THR A 130 16.00 4.17 4.64
C THR A 130 15.35 3.85 5.97
N ALA A 131 14.97 2.59 6.21
CA ALA A 131 14.40 2.15 7.48
C ALA A 131 15.43 2.20 8.62
N ALA A 132 16.66 1.77 8.38
CA ALA A 132 17.73 1.80 9.36
C ALA A 132 18.07 3.23 9.81
N LEU A 133 18.23 4.17 8.87
CA LEU A 133 18.43 5.59 9.17
C LEU A 133 17.25 6.19 9.94
N THR A 134 16.01 5.80 9.59
CA THR A 134 14.82 6.33 10.26
C THR A 134 14.72 5.85 11.70
N ASN A 135 15.08 4.58 11.97
CA ASN A 135 14.99 3.97 13.30
C ASN A 135 16.13 4.39 14.25
N ARG A 136 17.25 4.92 13.76
CA ARG A 136 18.30 5.47 14.62
C ARG A 136 17.77 6.68 15.41
N PRO A 137 18.00 6.78 16.72
CA PRO A 137 17.55 7.92 17.53
C PRO A 137 18.15 9.25 17.03
N MET A 138 19.46 9.29 16.83
CA MET A 138 20.19 10.41 16.27
C MET A 138 20.91 9.97 14.99
N VAL A 139 20.80 10.77 13.94
CA VAL A 139 21.45 10.56 12.65
C VAL A 139 22.28 11.80 12.33
N GLU A 140 23.58 11.61 12.20
CA GLU A 140 24.54 12.65 11.90
C GLU A 140 24.80 12.75 10.38
N HIS A 141 25.50 13.80 9.97
CA HIS A 141 25.91 13.96 8.58
C HIS A 141 26.74 12.77 8.07
N ARG A 142 27.61 12.25 8.94
CA ARG A 142 28.45 11.05 8.69
C ARG A 142 27.62 9.81 8.31
N ASP A 143 26.47 9.59 8.97
CA ASP A 143 25.62 8.44 8.69
C ASP A 143 24.98 8.56 7.29
N TYR A 144 24.47 9.73 6.96
CA TYR A 144 23.91 10.01 5.62
C TYR A 144 24.98 9.88 4.54
N ASN A 145 26.18 10.41 4.80
CA ASN A 145 27.29 10.40 3.87
C ASN A 145 27.78 8.96 3.59
N ALA A 146 27.93 8.15 4.66
CA ALA A 146 28.28 6.73 4.53
C ALA A 146 27.28 5.94 3.68
N VAL A 147 25.97 6.12 3.92
CA VAL A 147 24.93 5.46 3.13
C VAL A 147 24.92 5.95 1.68
N PHE A 148 25.15 7.24 1.42
CA PHE A 148 25.21 7.78 0.07
C PHE A 148 26.34 7.13 -0.75
N TRP A 149 27.55 7.14 -0.19
CA TRP A 149 28.74 6.57 -0.86
C TRP A 149 28.73 5.04 -0.95
N PHE A 150 27.87 4.38 -0.19
CA PHE A 150 27.60 2.95 -0.34
C PHE A 150 26.53 2.68 -1.42
N CYS A 151 25.42 3.40 -1.39
CA CYS A 151 24.29 3.15 -2.30
C CYS A 151 24.59 3.55 -3.75
N LEU A 152 25.39 4.58 -3.98
CA LEU A 152 25.71 5.05 -5.33
C LEU A 152 26.52 4.01 -6.15
N PRO A 153 27.66 3.49 -5.68
CA PRO A 153 28.36 2.40 -6.37
C PRO A 153 27.52 1.13 -6.49
N LEU A 154 26.73 0.79 -5.46
CA LEU A 154 25.80 -0.33 -5.51
C LEU A 154 24.79 -0.17 -6.65
N SER A 155 24.24 1.03 -6.84
CA SER A 155 23.31 1.35 -7.92
C SER A 155 23.94 1.21 -9.31
N VAL A 156 25.15 1.70 -9.46
CA VAL A 156 25.93 1.55 -10.72
C VAL A 156 26.24 0.07 -11.00
N THR A 157 26.63 -0.67 -9.96
CA THR A 157 26.91 -2.11 -10.07
C THR A 157 25.66 -2.90 -10.45
N LEU A 158 24.52 -2.61 -9.81
CA LEU A 158 23.23 -3.23 -10.15
C LEU A 158 22.82 -2.92 -11.59
N TYR A 159 22.96 -1.66 -12.02
CA TYR A 159 22.72 -1.30 -13.41
C TYR A 159 23.62 -2.07 -14.37
N ALA A 160 24.94 -2.15 -14.10
CA ALA A 160 25.89 -2.87 -14.93
C ALA A 160 25.57 -4.37 -15.01
N LEU A 161 25.21 -5.00 -13.89
CA LEU A 161 24.79 -6.40 -13.84
C LEU A 161 23.50 -6.63 -14.64
N LEU A 162 22.51 -5.77 -14.48
CA LEU A 162 21.23 -5.87 -15.20
C LEU A 162 21.39 -5.54 -16.70
N PHE A 163 22.28 -4.61 -17.05
CA PHE A 163 22.64 -4.30 -18.43
C PHE A 163 23.27 -5.50 -19.11
N ALA A 164 24.19 -6.18 -18.42
CA ALA A 164 24.81 -7.42 -18.91
C ALA A 164 23.82 -8.59 -18.95
N ALA A 165 22.89 -8.66 -17.98
CA ALA A 165 21.85 -9.69 -17.92
C ALA A 165 20.69 -9.45 -18.91
N ALA A 166 20.54 -8.25 -19.49
CA ALA A 166 19.41 -7.91 -20.37
C ALA A 166 19.21 -8.89 -21.54
N PRO A 167 20.23 -9.37 -22.27
CA PRO A 167 20.03 -10.39 -23.30
C PRO A 167 19.56 -11.74 -22.72
N LEU A 168 19.97 -12.13 -21.51
CA LEU A 168 19.48 -13.34 -20.85
C LEU A 168 17.99 -13.18 -20.46
N ILE A 169 17.59 -12.01 -20.01
CA ILE A 169 16.18 -11.69 -19.73
C ILE A 169 15.36 -11.75 -21.03
N ALA A 170 15.87 -11.20 -22.12
CA ALA A 170 15.22 -11.27 -23.43
C ALA A 170 15.09 -12.71 -23.94
N ALA A 171 16.12 -13.53 -23.82
CA ALA A 171 16.07 -14.94 -24.13
C ALA A 171 15.09 -15.73 -23.25
N PHE A 172 14.99 -15.38 -21.96
CA PHE A 172 13.99 -15.95 -21.06
C PHE A 172 12.57 -15.69 -21.54
N PHE A 173 12.25 -14.46 -21.96
CA PHE A 173 10.93 -14.10 -22.48
C PHE A 173 10.75 -14.38 -23.98
N LYS A 174 11.79 -14.86 -24.67
CA LYS A 174 11.78 -15.13 -26.12
C LYS A 174 11.43 -13.89 -26.95
N ASN A 175 11.87 -12.73 -26.53
CA ASN A 175 11.63 -11.45 -27.19
C ASN A 175 12.88 -10.57 -27.15
N GLU A 176 13.53 -10.36 -28.30
CA GLU A 176 14.78 -9.61 -28.43
C GLU A 176 14.63 -8.11 -28.12
N GLU A 177 13.45 -7.52 -28.36
CA GLU A 177 13.17 -6.10 -28.09
C GLU A 177 13.33 -5.76 -26.59
N ILE A 178 13.12 -6.75 -25.71
CA ILE A 178 13.30 -6.59 -24.26
C ILE A 178 14.73 -6.20 -23.92
N THR A 179 15.74 -6.59 -24.69
CA THR A 179 17.14 -6.25 -24.39
C THR A 179 17.36 -4.73 -24.37
N ALA A 180 16.91 -4.04 -25.42
CA ALA A 180 17.04 -2.58 -25.52
C ALA A 180 16.18 -1.87 -24.48
N LEU A 181 14.93 -2.33 -24.32
CA LEU A 181 13.98 -1.78 -23.34
C LEU A 181 14.49 -1.93 -21.91
N ALA A 182 15.03 -3.11 -21.55
CA ALA A 182 15.58 -3.38 -20.22
C ALA A 182 16.77 -2.48 -19.91
N ARG A 183 17.75 -2.37 -20.84
CA ARG A 183 18.89 -1.48 -20.69
C ARG A 183 18.48 -0.02 -20.46
N TYR A 184 17.48 0.44 -21.19
CA TYR A 184 16.93 1.78 -21.04
C TYR A 184 16.21 1.96 -19.70
N LEU A 185 15.29 1.06 -19.35
CA LEU A 185 14.47 1.15 -18.14
C LEU A 185 15.34 1.07 -16.87
N PHE A 186 16.35 0.20 -16.86
CA PHE A 186 17.23 0.01 -15.69
C PHE A 186 18.14 1.20 -15.42
N LEU A 187 18.31 2.14 -16.34
CA LEU A 187 18.98 3.42 -16.09
C LEU A 187 18.35 4.18 -14.89
N SER A 188 17.08 3.92 -14.63
CA SER A 188 16.36 4.44 -13.46
C SER A 188 17.07 4.14 -12.13
N PHE A 189 17.85 3.03 -12.03
CA PHE A 189 18.56 2.68 -10.79
C PHE A 189 19.69 3.64 -10.46
N ILE A 190 20.44 4.12 -11.45
CA ILE A 190 21.47 5.11 -11.21
C ILE A 190 20.84 6.40 -10.68
N ILE A 191 19.74 6.83 -11.30
CA ILE A 191 19.03 8.06 -10.92
C ILE A 191 18.39 7.93 -9.54
N SER A 192 17.73 6.80 -9.25
CA SER A 192 17.11 6.58 -7.95
C SER A 192 18.13 6.46 -6.81
N GLY A 193 19.31 5.88 -7.10
CA GLY A 193 20.41 5.78 -6.14
C GLY A 193 20.84 7.13 -5.57
N LEU A 194 20.87 8.16 -6.42
CA LEU A 194 21.10 9.54 -6.00
C LEU A 194 20.01 10.09 -5.06
N GLY A 195 18.79 9.54 -5.11
CA GLY A 195 17.64 10.00 -4.34
C GLY A 195 17.46 9.33 -2.97
N ILE A 196 18.15 8.22 -2.67
CA ILE A 196 17.93 7.43 -1.46
C ILE A 196 18.14 8.27 -0.19
N VAL A 197 19.29 8.90 -0.05
CA VAL A 197 19.64 9.69 1.14
C VAL A 197 18.79 10.94 1.29
N PRO A 198 18.60 11.79 0.26
CA PRO A 198 17.69 12.92 0.35
C PRO A 198 16.26 12.52 0.74
N SER A 199 15.74 11.42 0.20
CA SER A 199 14.43 10.87 0.57
C SER A 199 14.38 10.43 2.04
N ALA A 200 15.39 9.68 2.51
CA ALA A 200 15.49 9.22 3.89
C ALA A 200 15.55 10.38 4.88
N ARG A 201 16.28 11.45 4.55
CA ARG A 201 16.36 12.66 5.37
C ARG A 201 15.03 13.40 5.47
N LEU A 202 14.31 13.56 4.36
CA LEU A 202 12.96 14.15 4.36
C LEU A 202 11.99 13.32 5.20
N PHE A 203 12.10 12.00 5.14
CA PHE A 203 11.29 11.09 5.93
C PHE A 203 11.61 11.20 7.42
N LYS A 204 12.89 11.15 7.81
CA LYS A 204 13.36 11.28 9.18
C LYS A 204 12.97 12.62 9.82
N SER A 205 13.07 13.72 9.06
CA SER A 205 12.69 15.06 9.52
C SER A 205 11.18 15.33 9.50
N MET A 206 10.35 14.30 9.20
CA MET A 206 8.89 14.40 9.09
C MET A 206 8.41 15.52 8.13
N ARG A 207 9.18 15.82 7.10
CA ARG A 207 8.83 16.82 6.07
C ARG A 207 7.87 16.22 5.05
N VAL A 208 6.68 15.84 5.53
CA VAL A 208 5.66 15.13 4.75
C VAL A 208 5.17 15.97 3.56
N ARG A 209 5.05 17.30 3.76
CA ARG A 209 4.58 18.22 2.71
C ARG A 209 5.52 18.22 1.50
N GLU A 210 6.82 18.36 1.74
CA GLU A 210 7.85 18.44 0.69
C GLU A 210 7.93 17.11 -0.06
N ARG A 211 7.86 16.00 0.66
CA ARG A 211 7.83 14.66 0.07
C ARG A 211 6.58 14.45 -0.78
N THR A 212 5.42 14.90 -0.31
CA THR A 212 4.17 14.90 -1.07
C THR A 212 4.28 15.70 -2.35
N LEU A 213 4.78 16.93 -2.27
CA LEU A 213 4.98 17.81 -3.43
C LEU A 213 5.93 17.16 -4.45
N SER A 214 7.04 16.56 -3.99
CA SER A 214 7.97 15.84 -4.87
C SER A 214 7.28 14.73 -5.65
N ASN A 215 6.55 13.85 -4.95
CA ASN A 215 5.84 12.74 -5.57
C ASN A 215 4.73 13.20 -6.54
N LEU A 216 3.94 14.21 -6.16
CA LEU A 216 2.86 14.72 -7.01
C LEU A 216 3.41 15.42 -8.25
N THR A 217 4.46 16.25 -8.10
CA THR A 217 5.11 16.92 -9.25
C THR A 217 5.70 15.89 -10.21
N ALA A 218 6.43 14.90 -9.67
CA ALA A 218 6.99 13.82 -10.48
C ALA A 218 5.89 13.03 -11.23
N LEU A 219 4.77 12.75 -10.56
CA LEU A 219 3.65 12.04 -11.16
C LEU A 219 2.97 12.84 -12.29
N VAL A 220 2.78 14.15 -12.08
CA VAL A 220 2.17 15.01 -13.11
C VAL A 220 3.10 15.15 -14.30
N VAL A 221 4.38 15.48 -14.09
CA VAL A 221 5.35 15.68 -15.18
C VAL A 221 5.54 14.37 -15.96
N SER A 222 5.71 13.24 -15.28
CA SER A 222 5.87 11.94 -15.94
C SER A 222 4.59 11.50 -16.65
N GLY A 223 3.42 11.76 -16.05
CA GLY A 223 2.14 11.44 -16.68
C GLY A 223 1.92 12.20 -17.97
N VAL A 224 2.21 13.50 -17.98
CA VAL A 224 2.17 14.33 -19.19
C VAL A 224 3.18 13.84 -20.22
N ALA A 225 4.43 13.58 -19.83
CA ALA A 225 5.46 13.05 -20.72
C ALA A 225 5.02 11.71 -21.36
N GLY A 226 4.47 10.79 -20.54
CA GLY A 226 3.94 9.51 -21.02
C GLY A 226 2.81 9.67 -22.05
N ILE A 227 1.85 10.58 -21.81
CA ILE A 227 0.75 10.86 -22.73
C ILE A 227 1.27 11.45 -24.06
N VAL A 228 2.19 12.42 -24.00
CA VAL A 228 2.77 13.03 -25.20
C VAL A 228 3.51 11.99 -26.05
N LEU A 229 4.29 11.11 -25.42
CA LEU A 229 5.01 10.05 -26.12
C LEU A 229 4.07 8.98 -26.68
N ALA A 230 3.03 8.59 -25.94
CA ALA A 230 2.01 7.68 -26.44
C ALA A 230 1.27 8.26 -27.64
N TYR A 231 0.93 9.55 -27.61
CA TYR A 231 0.32 10.26 -28.76
C TYR A 231 1.23 10.30 -29.99
N ARG A 232 2.54 10.40 -29.79
CA ARG A 232 3.55 10.34 -30.87
C ARG A 232 3.85 8.94 -31.38
N GLY A 233 3.19 7.89 -30.84
CA GLY A 233 3.35 6.52 -31.29
C GLY A 233 4.57 5.77 -30.73
N PHE A 234 5.18 6.26 -29.62
CA PHE A 234 6.32 5.60 -28.99
C PHE A 234 5.96 4.32 -28.23
N ALA A 235 4.69 3.88 -28.23
CA ALA A 235 4.23 2.62 -27.68
C ALA A 235 4.81 2.34 -26.26
N TYR A 236 5.38 1.14 -26.01
CA TYR A 236 5.98 0.76 -24.73
C TYR A 236 7.19 1.63 -24.32
N TRP A 237 7.89 2.27 -25.25
CA TRP A 237 8.96 3.24 -24.95
C TRP A 237 8.42 4.46 -24.20
N GLY A 238 7.17 4.86 -24.50
CA GLY A 238 6.49 5.93 -23.76
C GLY A 238 6.32 5.60 -22.27
N LEU A 239 5.94 4.35 -21.94
CA LEU A 239 5.81 3.87 -20.56
C LEU A 239 7.19 3.80 -19.85
N ALA A 240 8.21 3.32 -20.54
CA ALA A 240 9.57 3.25 -20.00
C ALA A 240 10.12 4.67 -19.72
N THR A 241 9.92 5.61 -20.66
CA THR A 241 10.33 7.01 -20.48
C THR A 241 9.53 7.69 -19.38
N GLN A 242 8.22 7.41 -19.25
CA GLN A 242 7.41 7.88 -18.13
C GLN A 242 8.03 7.49 -16.79
N THR A 243 8.48 6.24 -16.65
CA THR A 243 9.14 5.75 -15.43
C THR A 243 10.45 6.50 -15.16
N LEU A 244 11.29 6.69 -16.17
CA LEU A 244 12.54 7.45 -16.04
C LEU A 244 12.30 8.91 -15.66
N VAL A 245 11.36 9.58 -16.31
CA VAL A 245 10.98 10.97 -15.99
C VAL A 245 10.47 11.07 -14.55
N TYR A 246 9.62 10.11 -14.12
CA TYR A 246 9.14 10.08 -12.73
C TYR A 246 10.30 10.01 -11.74
N VAL A 247 11.22 9.06 -11.91
CA VAL A 247 12.36 8.88 -11.01
C VAL A 247 13.27 10.10 -11.04
N THR A 248 13.52 10.67 -12.23
CA THR A 248 14.40 11.84 -12.39
C THR A 248 13.82 13.08 -11.69
N VAL A 249 12.56 13.40 -11.96
CA VAL A 249 11.90 14.57 -11.34
C VAL A 249 11.77 14.38 -9.83
N ASN A 250 11.41 13.18 -9.38
CA ASN A 250 11.27 12.88 -7.96
C ASN A 250 12.62 13.02 -7.22
N THR A 251 13.70 12.47 -7.80
CA THR A 251 15.06 12.60 -7.26
C THR A 251 15.51 14.07 -7.23
N ALA A 252 15.30 14.81 -8.31
CA ALA A 252 15.63 16.24 -8.36
C ALA A 252 14.89 17.05 -7.27
N MET A 253 13.60 16.79 -7.10
CA MET A 253 12.80 17.45 -6.05
C MET A 253 13.26 17.06 -4.64
N TYR A 254 13.67 15.81 -4.41
CA TYR A 254 14.24 15.41 -3.14
C TYR A 254 15.54 16.16 -2.83
N TRP A 255 16.41 16.36 -3.81
CA TRP A 255 17.63 17.18 -3.65
C TRP A 255 17.31 18.62 -3.33
N LEU A 256 16.35 19.25 -4.02
CA LEU A 256 15.93 20.63 -3.78
C LEU A 256 15.41 20.83 -2.35
N PHE A 257 14.66 19.86 -1.84
CA PHE A 257 14.05 20.01 -0.50
C PHE A 257 14.92 19.47 0.63
N ALA A 258 15.81 18.52 0.39
CA ALA A 258 16.58 17.90 1.46
C ALA A 258 17.55 18.87 2.16
N GLY A 259 18.12 19.84 1.43
CA GLY A 259 19.10 20.79 1.99
C GLY A 259 20.32 20.08 2.57
N TRP A 260 20.79 19.02 1.90
CA TRP A 260 21.94 18.21 2.29
C TRP A 260 22.82 17.94 1.07
N HIS A 261 24.12 17.95 1.28
CA HIS A 261 25.11 17.66 0.24
C HIS A 261 26.10 16.61 0.74
N PRO A 262 26.53 15.66 -0.11
CA PRO A 262 27.55 14.71 0.27
C PRO A 262 28.91 15.40 0.42
N THR A 263 29.72 14.90 1.37
CA THR A 263 31.13 15.23 1.52
C THR A 263 31.99 14.07 1.03
N LEU A 264 33.23 14.34 0.65
CA LEU A 264 34.18 13.29 0.19
C LEU A 264 34.83 12.52 1.35
N GLU A 265 34.10 12.30 2.43
CA GLU A 265 34.55 11.50 3.56
C GLU A 265 34.07 10.05 3.41
N TRP A 266 35.00 9.12 3.44
CA TRP A 266 34.75 7.70 3.21
C TRP A 266 34.81 6.93 4.54
N ASP A 267 33.72 6.91 5.27
CA ASP A 267 33.60 6.13 6.50
C ASP A 267 32.39 5.20 6.40
N PHE A 268 32.65 3.91 6.20
CA PHE A 268 31.63 2.88 6.09
C PHE A 268 31.25 2.20 7.43
N LYS A 269 31.77 2.67 8.56
CA LYS A 269 31.43 2.12 9.89
C LYS A 269 29.94 2.19 10.17
N PRO A 270 29.21 3.32 9.90
CA PRO A 270 27.77 3.38 10.08
C PRO A 270 27.00 2.38 9.23
N VAL A 271 27.44 2.11 7.99
CA VAL A 271 26.83 1.13 7.11
C VAL A 271 26.94 -0.27 7.69
N ARG A 272 28.13 -0.66 8.17
CA ARG A 272 28.39 -1.97 8.77
C ARG A 272 27.50 -2.23 10.00
N GLU A 273 27.24 -1.20 10.80
CA GLU A 273 26.35 -1.28 11.96
C GLU A 273 24.88 -1.50 11.56
N MET A 274 24.46 -0.97 10.41
CA MET A 274 23.10 -1.05 9.91
C MET A 274 22.80 -2.34 9.12
N VAL A 275 23.80 -3.00 8.55
CA VAL A 275 23.64 -4.16 7.64
C VAL A 275 22.88 -5.32 8.30
N GLY A 276 23.12 -5.63 9.58
CA GLY A 276 22.43 -6.74 10.24
C GLY A 276 20.92 -6.62 10.29
N PHE A 277 20.40 -5.44 10.61
CA PHE A 277 18.98 -5.13 10.58
C PHE A 277 18.43 -5.06 9.14
N SER A 278 19.18 -4.43 8.25
CA SER A 278 18.81 -4.23 6.85
C SER A 278 18.69 -5.54 6.08
N SER A 279 19.58 -6.52 6.32
CA SER A 279 19.60 -7.81 5.61
C SER A 279 18.32 -8.64 5.82
N TRP A 280 17.80 -8.66 7.04
CA TRP A 280 16.55 -9.38 7.32
C TRP A 280 15.34 -8.74 6.65
N LEU A 281 15.27 -7.41 6.71
CA LEU A 281 14.22 -6.65 6.03
C LEU A 281 14.30 -6.80 4.51
N LEU A 282 15.52 -6.78 3.96
CA LEU A 282 15.79 -7.03 2.55
C LEU A 282 15.22 -8.39 2.10
N LEU A 283 15.56 -9.48 2.82
CA LEU A 283 15.09 -10.83 2.47
C LEU A 283 13.56 -10.92 2.51
N THR A 284 12.93 -10.32 3.51
CA THR A 284 11.48 -10.29 3.64
C THR A 284 10.83 -9.54 2.48
N ASN A 285 11.37 -8.37 2.10
CA ASN A 285 10.86 -7.58 0.98
C ASN A 285 11.06 -8.28 -0.36
N LEU A 286 12.21 -8.93 -0.58
CA LEU A 286 12.46 -9.72 -1.79
C LEU A 286 11.42 -10.83 -1.96
N LEU A 287 11.15 -11.60 -0.91
CA LEU A 287 10.13 -12.66 -0.97
C LEU A 287 8.73 -12.10 -1.22
N ASN A 288 8.38 -10.96 -0.62
CA ASN A 288 7.11 -10.28 -0.91
C ASN A 288 7.02 -9.82 -2.37
N HIS A 289 8.09 -9.27 -2.94
CA HIS A 289 8.10 -8.87 -4.36
C HIS A 289 8.00 -10.08 -5.30
N VAL A 290 8.69 -11.16 -4.98
CA VAL A 290 8.54 -12.43 -5.72
C VAL A 290 7.10 -12.91 -5.62
N ASN A 291 6.51 -13.01 -4.43
CA ASN A 291 5.13 -13.44 -4.23
C ASN A 291 4.12 -12.62 -5.05
N ASN A 292 4.29 -11.31 -5.09
CA ASN A 292 3.34 -10.42 -5.75
C ASN A 292 3.50 -10.36 -7.28
N ASN A 293 4.64 -10.76 -7.81
CA ASN A 293 4.96 -10.58 -9.24
C ASN A 293 5.35 -11.86 -9.99
N PHE A 294 5.52 -13.00 -9.30
CA PHE A 294 5.96 -14.24 -9.94
C PHE A 294 4.97 -14.73 -11.03
N PHE A 295 3.67 -14.44 -10.86
CA PHE A 295 2.66 -14.82 -11.83
C PHE A 295 2.85 -14.08 -13.16
N SER A 296 3.21 -12.78 -13.12
CA SER A 296 3.61 -12.02 -14.31
C SER A 296 4.84 -12.61 -15.00
N LEU A 297 5.80 -13.13 -14.21
CA LEU A 297 7.00 -13.80 -14.74
C LEU A 297 6.64 -15.08 -15.51
N ILE A 298 5.76 -15.91 -14.94
CA ILE A 298 5.30 -17.15 -15.57
C ILE A 298 4.50 -16.84 -16.83
N LEU A 299 3.58 -15.88 -16.77
CA LEU A 299 2.82 -15.45 -17.94
C LEU A 299 3.76 -14.97 -19.06
N GLY A 300 4.77 -14.17 -18.73
CA GLY A 300 5.72 -13.69 -19.72
C GLY A 300 6.61 -14.79 -20.33
N ARG A 301 6.89 -15.87 -19.58
CA ARG A 301 7.70 -17.00 -20.06
C ARG A 301 6.94 -17.96 -20.96
N PHE A 302 5.70 -18.27 -20.60
CA PHE A 302 4.92 -19.36 -21.24
C PHE A 302 3.86 -18.83 -22.20
N PHE A 303 3.47 -17.56 -22.08
CA PHE A 303 2.52 -16.88 -22.96
C PHE A 303 3.20 -15.67 -23.63
N ASP A 304 2.45 -14.63 -23.94
CA ASP A 304 2.93 -13.45 -24.65
C ASP A 304 2.87 -12.16 -23.79
N ALA A 305 3.45 -11.08 -24.30
CA ALA A 305 3.42 -9.78 -23.64
C ALA A 305 1.98 -9.26 -23.45
N ARG A 306 1.04 -9.58 -24.35
CA ARG A 306 -0.36 -9.19 -24.25
C ARG A 306 -1.01 -9.75 -22.99
N MET A 307 -0.77 -11.03 -22.67
CA MET A 307 -1.30 -11.68 -21.46
C MET A 307 -0.71 -11.06 -20.19
N VAL A 308 0.59 -10.75 -20.20
CA VAL A 308 1.23 -10.03 -19.08
C VAL A 308 0.60 -8.64 -18.89
N GLY A 309 0.36 -7.91 -19.96
CA GLY A 309 -0.28 -6.59 -19.92
C GLY A 309 -1.71 -6.66 -19.37
N ASN A 310 -2.51 -7.61 -19.82
CA ASN A 310 -3.87 -7.83 -19.32
C ASN A 310 -3.86 -8.17 -17.83
N TYR A 311 -2.98 -9.07 -17.39
CA TYR A 311 -2.82 -9.41 -15.99
C TYR A 311 -2.34 -8.21 -15.16
N THR A 312 -1.37 -7.46 -15.64
CA THR A 312 -0.82 -6.29 -14.93
C THR A 312 -1.91 -5.24 -14.69
N GLN A 313 -2.77 -4.99 -15.68
CA GLN A 313 -3.89 -4.08 -15.50
C GLN A 313 -4.95 -4.66 -14.56
N ALA A 314 -5.32 -5.91 -14.71
CA ALA A 314 -6.26 -6.57 -13.80
C ALA A 314 -5.76 -6.52 -12.35
N ASN A 315 -4.48 -6.87 -12.14
CA ASN A 315 -3.87 -6.84 -10.81
C ASN A 315 -3.76 -5.42 -10.23
N LYS A 316 -3.52 -4.40 -11.06
CA LYS A 316 -3.53 -2.98 -10.65
C LYS A 316 -4.89 -2.56 -10.08
N TRP A 317 -5.99 -2.90 -10.75
CA TRP A 317 -7.34 -2.59 -10.29
C TRP A 317 -7.71 -3.40 -9.03
N ASN A 318 -7.33 -4.68 -9.00
CA ASN A 318 -7.47 -5.53 -7.80
C ASN A 318 -6.72 -4.93 -6.60
N PHE A 319 -5.45 -4.52 -6.79
CA PHE A 319 -4.64 -3.86 -5.76
C PHE A 319 -5.29 -2.57 -5.27
N MET A 320 -5.79 -1.71 -6.16
CA MET A 320 -6.48 -0.47 -5.77
C MET A 320 -7.71 -0.75 -4.90
N GLY A 321 -8.46 -1.81 -5.21
CA GLY A 321 -9.64 -2.22 -4.43
C GLY A 321 -9.29 -2.63 -3.01
N HIS A 322 -8.37 -3.58 -2.84
CA HIS A 322 -8.07 -4.11 -1.51
C HIS A 322 -7.11 -3.22 -0.70
N SER A 323 -6.27 -2.40 -1.33
CA SER A 323 -5.23 -1.60 -0.64
C SER A 323 -5.80 -0.61 0.36
N VAL A 324 -6.99 -0.05 0.10
CA VAL A 324 -7.67 0.86 1.03
C VAL A 324 -8.00 0.13 2.32
N VAL A 325 -8.60 -1.06 2.23
CA VAL A 325 -8.97 -1.87 3.40
C VAL A 325 -7.73 -2.39 4.12
N THR A 326 -6.74 -2.89 3.36
CA THR A 326 -5.46 -3.36 3.91
C THR A 326 -4.72 -2.23 4.64
N GLY A 327 -4.74 -1.02 4.09
CA GLY A 327 -4.14 0.16 4.71
C GLY A 327 -4.79 0.53 6.05
N LEU A 328 -6.13 0.44 6.14
CA LEU A 328 -6.85 0.63 7.40
C LEU A 328 -6.48 -0.44 8.43
N VAL A 329 -6.44 -1.71 8.03
CA VAL A 329 -6.03 -2.82 8.90
C VAL A 329 -4.61 -2.61 9.41
N ASN A 330 -3.64 -2.36 8.54
CA ASN A 330 -2.24 -2.19 8.91
C ASN A 330 -2.01 -0.98 9.84
N GLY A 331 -2.75 0.10 9.66
CA GLY A 331 -2.61 1.31 10.48
C GLY A 331 -3.09 1.16 11.92
N VAL A 332 -4.00 0.21 12.19
CA VAL A 332 -4.65 0.06 13.50
C VAL A 332 -4.22 -1.21 14.22
N VAL A 333 -4.06 -2.29 13.49
CA VAL A 333 -3.99 -3.65 14.06
C VAL A 333 -2.68 -3.87 14.81
N GLN A 334 -1.54 -3.47 14.24
CA GLN A 334 -0.24 -3.72 14.87
C GLN A 334 -0.07 -2.99 16.21
N PRO A 335 -0.35 -1.67 16.33
CA PRO A 335 -0.32 -0.99 17.63
C PRO A 335 -1.30 -1.59 18.64
N LEU A 336 -2.48 -2.02 18.18
CA LEU A 336 -3.52 -2.60 19.03
C LEU A 336 -3.08 -3.95 19.62
N PHE A 337 -2.42 -4.80 18.82
CA PHE A 337 -1.89 -6.08 19.31
C PHE A 337 -0.72 -5.90 20.28
N VAL A 338 0.13 -4.92 20.06
CA VAL A 338 1.20 -4.58 21.01
C VAL A 338 0.62 -4.09 22.33
N ALA A 339 -0.39 -3.21 22.30
CA ALA A 339 -1.03 -2.67 23.48
C ALA A 339 -1.84 -3.70 24.30
N THR A 340 -2.20 -4.83 23.70
CA THR A 340 -2.95 -5.92 24.36
C THR A 340 -2.09 -7.18 24.58
N ALA A 341 -0.77 -7.06 24.46
CA ALA A 341 0.15 -8.19 24.47
C ALA A 341 0.15 -8.98 25.79
N ASP A 342 -0.17 -8.32 26.90
CA ASP A 342 -0.13 -8.90 28.26
C ASP A 342 -1.38 -9.72 28.61
N ASP A 343 -2.48 -9.56 27.88
CA ASP A 343 -3.74 -10.29 28.10
C ASP A 343 -4.15 -11.05 26.83
N VAL A 344 -3.87 -12.35 26.82
CA VAL A 344 -4.11 -13.23 25.66
C VAL A 344 -5.60 -13.37 25.33
N GLU A 345 -6.47 -13.40 26.33
CA GLU A 345 -7.92 -13.49 26.10
C GLU A 345 -8.48 -12.19 25.51
N ARG A 346 -8.05 -11.06 26.04
CA ARG A 346 -8.39 -9.74 25.50
C ARG A 346 -7.89 -9.61 24.07
N GLN A 347 -6.68 -10.07 23.79
CA GLN A 347 -6.09 -10.07 22.47
C GLN A 347 -6.88 -10.96 21.50
N ALA A 348 -7.35 -12.13 21.93
CA ALA A 348 -8.23 -13.00 21.12
C ALA A 348 -9.56 -12.31 20.75
N ARG A 349 -10.19 -11.64 21.73
CA ARG A 349 -11.42 -10.86 21.47
C ARG A 349 -11.18 -9.73 20.49
N VAL A 350 -10.07 -9.01 20.63
CA VAL A 350 -9.67 -7.93 19.72
C VAL A 350 -9.39 -8.47 18.32
N PHE A 351 -8.68 -9.58 18.20
CA PHE A 351 -8.40 -10.22 16.91
C PHE A 351 -9.69 -10.62 16.19
N ARG A 352 -10.61 -11.29 16.86
CA ARG A 352 -11.91 -11.69 16.31
C ARG A 352 -12.76 -10.47 15.89
N LYS A 353 -12.76 -9.40 16.68
CA LYS A 353 -13.46 -8.16 16.32
C LYS A 353 -12.85 -7.52 15.07
N MET A 354 -11.53 -7.48 14.96
CA MET A 354 -10.84 -6.98 13.77
C MET A 354 -11.07 -7.88 12.55
N LEU A 355 -11.12 -9.21 12.73
CA LEU A 355 -11.43 -10.16 11.66
C LEU A 355 -12.83 -9.91 11.10
N ARG A 356 -13.85 -9.80 11.96
CA ARG A 356 -15.22 -9.45 11.56
C ARG A 356 -15.30 -8.12 10.83
N PHE A 357 -14.65 -7.08 11.37
CA PHE A 357 -14.61 -5.76 10.73
C PHE A 357 -13.94 -5.80 9.36
N THR A 358 -12.80 -6.51 9.25
CA THR A 358 -12.08 -6.66 7.98
C THR A 358 -12.94 -7.34 6.93
N CYS A 359 -13.61 -8.45 7.27
CA CYS A 359 -14.51 -9.17 6.37
C CYS A 359 -15.73 -8.33 5.98
N PHE A 360 -16.33 -7.61 6.96
CA PHE A 360 -17.47 -6.73 6.75
C PHE A 360 -17.22 -5.66 5.68
N VAL A 361 -15.98 -5.14 5.61
CA VAL A 361 -15.61 -4.10 4.62
C VAL A 361 -15.01 -4.70 3.34
N ALA A 362 -14.08 -5.67 3.47
CA ALA A 362 -13.32 -6.18 2.34
C ALA A 362 -14.20 -6.96 1.34
N PHE A 363 -15.09 -7.82 1.83
CA PHE A 363 -15.88 -8.68 0.96
C PHE A 363 -16.82 -7.90 0.03
N PRO A 364 -17.68 -6.97 0.51
CA PRO A 364 -18.56 -6.23 -0.39
C PRO A 364 -17.79 -5.35 -1.37
N VAL A 365 -16.64 -4.78 -0.97
CA VAL A 365 -15.82 -3.96 -1.87
C VAL A 365 -15.24 -4.82 -2.99
N MET A 366 -14.61 -5.94 -2.66
CA MET A 366 -13.90 -6.75 -3.66
C MET A 366 -14.86 -7.56 -4.53
N PHE A 367 -15.89 -8.20 -3.96
CA PHE A 367 -16.91 -8.87 -4.76
C PHE A 367 -17.76 -7.86 -5.55
N GLY A 368 -17.96 -6.64 -5.02
CA GLY A 368 -18.55 -5.53 -5.77
C GLY A 368 -17.72 -5.18 -7.00
N ILE A 369 -16.39 -5.01 -6.86
CA ILE A 369 -15.49 -4.77 -8.01
C ILE A 369 -15.51 -5.97 -8.97
N SER A 370 -15.59 -7.20 -8.47
CA SER A 370 -15.69 -8.40 -9.29
C SER A 370 -16.89 -8.35 -10.24
N ILE A 371 -18.10 -8.10 -9.72
CA ILE A 371 -19.33 -8.10 -10.55
C ILE A 371 -19.43 -6.92 -11.52
N VAL A 372 -18.76 -5.79 -11.24
CA VAL A 372 -18.71 -4.62 -12.12
C VAL A 372 -17.44 -4.57 -12.97
N GLY A 373 -16.53 -5.53 -12.83
CA GLY A 373 -15.21 -5.52 -13.45
C GLY A 373 -15.24 -5.36 -14.96
N ARG A 374 -16.19 -5.98 -15.64
CA ARG A 374 -16.34 -5.90 -17.09
C ARG A 374 -16.75 -4.51 -17.56
N GLU A 375 -17.81 -3.94 -16.97
CA GLU A 375 -18.27 -2.59 -17.27
C GLU A 375 -17.21 -1.56 -16.90
N LEU A 376 -16.59 -1.71 -15.73
CA LEU A 376 -15.55 -0.83 -15.23
C LEU A 376 -14.37 -0.75 -16.21
N ILE A 377 -13.85 -1.88 -16.64
CA ILE A 377 -12.71 -1.96 -17.57
C ILE A 377 -13.09 -1.43 -18.96
N VAL A 378 -14.26 -1.80 -19.49
CA VAL A 378 -14.71 -1.34 -20.81
C VAL A 378 -14.94 0.17 -20.84
N ILE A 379 -15.56 0.73 -19.80
CA ILE A 379 -15.80 2.17 -19.69
C ILE A 379 -14.47 2.92 -19.48
N ALA A 380 -13.60 2.42 -18.59
CA ALA A 380 -12.36 3.11 -18.26
C ALA A 380 -11.30 2.97 -19.36
N LEU A 381 -11.01 1.75 -19.81
CA LEU A 381 -9.87 1.43 -20.66
C LEU A 381 -10.26 1.12 -22.12
N GLY A 382 -11.50 0.68 -22.35
CA GLY A 382 -12.00 0.29 -23.67
C GLY A 382 -12.03 -1.22 -23.91
N ARG A 383 -12.70 -1.65 -24.98
CA ARG A 383 -12.96 -3.06 -25.32
C ARG A 383 -11.71 -3.91 -25.54
N LYS A 384 -10.58 -3.30 -25.90
CA LYS A 384 -9.30 -4.01 -26.10
C LYS A 384 -8.74 -4.66 -24.82
N TRP A 385 -9.30 -4.30 -23.64
CA TRP A 385 -8.91 -4.80 -22.32
C TRP A 385 -9.90 -5.83 -21.74
N LEU A 386 -10.77 -6.44 -22.56
CA LEU A 386 -11.77 -7.41 -22.08
C LEU A 386 -11.14 -8.61 -21.36
N GLU A 387 -10.02 -9.13 -21.83
CA GLU A 387 -9.29 -10.21 -21.16
C GLU A 387 -8.80 -9.77 -19.76
N SER A 388 -8.44 -8.50 -19.61
CA SER A 388 -8.10 -7.93 -18.31
C SER A 388 -9.31 -7.86 -17.37
N ALA A 389 -10.51 -7.62 -17.88
CA ALA A 389 -11.73 -7.63 -17.09
C ALA A 389 -12.03 -9.02 -16.54
N ASP A 390 -11.92 -10.07 -17.36
CA ASP A 390 -12.13 -11.45 -16.94
C ASP A 390 -11.11 -11.88 -15.87
N MET A 391 -9.84 -11.50 -16.05
CA MET A 391 -8.80 -11.73 -15.03
C MET A 391 -9.07 -10.96 -13.74
N LEU A 392 -9.56 -9.70 -13.82
CA LEU A 392 -9.91 -8.88 -12.67
C LEU A 392 -11.01 -9.54 -11.83
N MET A 393 -12.06 -10.04 -12.47
CA MET A 393 -13.17 -10.72 -11.80
C MET A 393 -12.66 -11.89 -10.94
N MET A 394 -11.72 -12.68 -11.48
CA MET A 394 -11.11 -13.81 -10.76
C MET A 394 -10.19 -13.33 -9.62
N LEU A 395 -9.32 -12.36 -9.91
CA LEU A 395 -8.37 -11.82 -8.93
C LEU A 395 -9.05 -11.15 -7.73
N CYS A 396 -10.22 -10.52 -7.93
CA CYS A 396 -10.98 -9.92 -6.85
C CYS A 396 -11.46 -10.94 -5.81
N VAL A 397 -11.63 -12.21 -6.19
CA VAL A 397 -11.96 -13.28 -5.24
C VAL A 397 -10.83 -13.45 -4.22
N SER A 398 -9.58 -13.60 -4.67
CA SER A 398 -8.43 -13.64 -3.75
C SER A 398 -8.18 -12.29 -3.09
N GLY A 399 -8.39 -11.19 -3.82
CA GLY A 399 -8.27 -9.81 -3.32
C GLY A 399 -9.14 -9.54 -2.09
N ALA A 400 -10.31 -10.17 -2.00
CA ALA A 400 -11.20 -10.08 -0.85
C ALA A 400 -10.57 -10.62 0.44
N PHE A 401 -9.68 -11.61 0.35
CA PHE A 401 -9.00 -12.23 1.47
C PHE A 401 -7.64 -11.59 1.82
N LEU A 402 -7.06 -10.76 0.95
CA LEU A 402 -5.76 -10.12 1.23
C LEU A 402 -5.75 -9.24 2.49
N PRO A 403 -6.80 -8.42 2.81
CA PRO A 403 -6.86 -7.71 4.08
C PRO A 403 -6.96 -8.67 5.30
N VAL A 404 -7.60 -9.82 5.14
CA VAL A 404 -7.68 -10.87 6.17
C VAL A 404 -6.29 -11.49 6.38
N VAL A 405 -5.58 -11.85 5.31
CA VAL A 405 -4.18 -12.32 5.37
C VAL A 405 -3.31 -11.28 6.07
N SER A 406 -3.48 -10.00 5.74
CA SER A 406 -2.75 -8.91 6.40
C SER A 406 -2.97 -8.89 7.92
N LEU A 407 -4.20 -9.12 8.40
CA LEU A 407 -4.51 -9.22 9.83
C LEU A 407 -3.69 -10.35 10.52
N TYR A 408 -3.68 -11.55 9.94
CA TYR A 408 -2.92 -12.69 10.47
C TYR A 408 -1.41 -12.43 10.48
N THR A 409 -0.88 -11.89 9.39
CA THR A 409 0.56 -11.62 9.26
C THR A 409 1.02 -10.51 10.19
N GLN A 410 0.24 -9.44 10.37
CA GLN A 410 0.52 -8.37 11.34
C GLN A 410 0.50 -8.91 12.78
N TYR A 411 -0.38 -9.87 13.09
CA TYR A 411 -0.36 -10.53 14.38
C TYR A 411 0.96 -11.29 14.63
N LEU A 412 1.41 -12.11 13.67
CA LEU A 412 2.69 -12.83 13.76
C LEU A 412 3.87 -11.87 13.94
N LEU A 413 3.89 -10.77 13.18
CA LEU A 413 4.95 -9.76 13.27
C LEU A 413 4.91 -9.02 14.61
N SER A 414 3.73 -8.71 15.16
CA SER A 414 3.60 -8.07 16.48
C SER A 414 4.10 -8.96 17.63
N ARG A 415 4.10 -10.28 17.44
CA ARG A 415 4.65 -11.27 18.37
C ARG A 415 6.13 -11.62 18.11
N GLY A 416 6.81 -10.90 17.22
CA GLY A 416 8.21 -11.14 16.87
C GLY A 416 8.45 -12.45 16.10
N ARG A 417 7.40 -13.09 15.55
CA ARG A 417 7.50 -14.36 14.82
C ARG A 417 7.76 -14.16 13.32
N SER A 418 8.71 -13.27 12.99
CA SER A 418 9.07 -12.94 11.59
C SER A 418 9.58 -14.15 10.79
N VAL A 419 10.27 -15.09 11.43
CA VAL A 419 10.72 -16.34 10.77
C VAL A 419 9.53 -17.21 10.34
N VAL A 420 8.51 -17.34 11.19
CA VAL A 420 7.30 -18.11 10.87
C VAL A 420 6.56 -17.46 9.71
N TYR A 421 6.47 -16.13 9.70
CA TYR A 421 5.91 -15.37 8.57
C TYR A 421 6.69 -15.65 7.28
N LEU A 422 8.03 -15.55 7.32
CA LEU A 422 8.89 -15.77 6.16
C LEU A 422 8.75 -17.18 5.59
N LEU A 423 8.76 -18.20 6.44
CA LEU A 423 8.59 -19.60 6.02
C LEU A 423 7.20 -19.86 5.45
N GLY A 424 6.15 -19.29 6.06
CA GLY A 424 4.79 -19.38 5.53
C GLY A 424 4.63 -18.72 4.17
N LEU A 425 5.27 -17.56 3.96
CA LEU A 425 5.29 -16.88 2.67
C LEU A 425 6.07 -17.67 1.62
N ALA A 426 7.26 -18.20 1.97
CA ALA A 426 8.06 -19.00 1.06
C ALA A 426 7.34 -20.30 0.64
N ALA A 427 6.69 -20.96 1.58
CA ALA A 427 5.87 -22.15 1.29
C ALA A 427 4.69 -21.80 0.37
N MET A 428 4.02 -20.66 0.58
CA MET A 428 2.95 -20.18 -0.29
C MET A 428 3.44 -19.98 -1.72
N VAL A 429 4.57 -19.30 -1.90
CA VAL A 429 5.17 -19.06 -3.23
C VAL A 429 5.55 -20.38 -3.90
N ALA A 430 6.10 -21.34 -3.16
CA ALA A 430 6.45 -22.65 -3.70
C ALA A 430 5.23 -23.42 -4.20
N VAL A 431 4.12 -23.42 -3.44
CA VAL A 431 2.86 -24.07 -3.85
C VAL A 431 2.25 -23.35 -5.07
N GLN A 432 2.22 -22.04 -5.07
CA GLN A 432 1.72 -21.26 -6.19
C GLN A 432 2.54 -21.49 -7.46
N LEU A 433 3.87 -21.58 -7.34
CA LEU A 433 4.76 -21.88 -8.46
C LEU A 433 4.49 -23.30 -8.99
N ALA A 434 4.38 -24.29 -8.12
CA ALA A 434 4.07 -25.67 -8.51
C ALA A 434 2.74 -25.75 -9.24
N VAL A 435 1.69 -25.12 -8.71
CA VAL A 435 0.37 -25.06 -9.33
C VAL A 435 0.43 -24.37 -10.69
N ALA A 436 1.13 -23.26 -10.82
CA ALA A 436 1.26 -22.52 -12.06
C ALA A 436 2.01 -23.36 -13.13
N LEU A 437 3.09 -24.07 -12.75
CA LEU A 437 3.85 -24.94 -13.64
C LEU A 437 3.09 -26.20 -14.09
N VAL A 438 2.16 -26.70 -13.28
CA VAL A 438 1.29 -27.84 -13.66
C VAL A 438 0.16 -27.38 -14.59
N MET A 439 -0.36 -26.19 -14.35
CA MET A 439 -1.57 -25.71 -15.03
C MET A 439 -1.31 -24.87 -16.30
N TYR A 440 -0.07 -24.41 -16.55
CA TYR A 440 0.21 -23.55 -17.71
C TYR A 440 -0.17 -24.19 -19.07
N PRO A 441 -0.09 -25.52 -19.31
CA PRO A 441 -0.47 -26.10 -20.60
C PRO A 441 -1.97 -25.98 -20.91
N TYR A 442 -2.81 -25.79 -19.87
CA TYR A 442 -4.26 -25.71 -20.00
C TYR A 442 -4.78 -24.27 -20.23
N GLY A 443 -3.86 -23.30 -20.33
CA GLY A 443 -4.20 -21.90 -20.61
C GLY A 443 -4.26 -21.01 -19.37
N VAL A 444 -4.35 -19.69 -19.61
CA VAL A 444 -4.23 -18.66 -18.57
C VAL A 444 -5.34 -18.76 -17.53
N THR A 445 -6.58 -18.99 -17.95
CA THR A 445 -7.73 -19.14 -17.04
C THR A 445 -7.59 -20.35 -16.12
N ALA A 446 -7.18 -21.50 -16.70
CA ALA A 446 -6.93 -22.72 -15.93
C ALA A 446 -5.77 -22.59 -14.94
N MET A 447 -4.81 -21.69 -15.21
CA MET A 447 -3.71 -21.37 -14.31
C MET A 447 -4.12 -20.37 -13.23
N LEU A 448 -4.94 -19.37 -13.58
CA LEU A 448 -5.34 -18.29 -12.68
C LEU A 448 -6.34 -18.76 -11.61
N MET A 449 -7.28 -19.65 -11.95
CA MET A 449 -8.27 -20.16 -10.99
C MET A 449 -7.63 -20.90 -9.80
N PRO A 450 -6.76 -21.90 -9.98
CA PRO A 450 -6.09 -22.54 -8.84
C PRO A 450 -5.14 -21.60 -8.11
N TYR A 451 -4.49 -20.65 -8.79
CA TYR A 451 -3.70 -19.61 -8.13
C TYR A 451 -4.56 -18.80 -7.14
N VAL A 452 -5.74 -18.34 -7.57
CA VAL A 452 -6.72 -17.67 -6.71
C VAL A 452 -7.16 -18.60 -5.57
N GLY A 453 -7.43 -19.87 -5.89
CA GLY A 453 -7.80 -20.89 -4.90
C GLY A 453 -6.73 -21.09 -3.82
N VAL A 454 -5.46 -21.19 -4.19
CA VAL A 454 -4.34 -21.27 -3.23
C VAL A 454 -4.31 -20.04 -2.33
N ASN A 455 -4.47 -18.82 -2.86
CA ASN A 455 -4.50 -17.61 -2.04
C ASN A 455 -5.62 -17.63 -0.99
N VAL A 456 -6.81 -18.11 -1.35
CA VAL A 456 -7.95 -18.22 -0.44
C VAL A 456 -7.71 -19.30 0.60
N LEU A 457 -7.31 -20.49 0.17
CA LEU A 457 -7.07 -21.63 1.08
C LEU A 457 -5.89 -21.39 2.02
N TRP A 458 -4.90 -20.58 1.60
CA TRP A 458 -3.75 -20.25 2.43
C TRP A 458 -4.10 -19.45 3.68
N VAL A 459 -5.29 -18.81 3.73
CA VAL A 459 -5.82 -18.19 4.96
C VAL A 459 -5.94 -19.24 6.09
N ALA A 460 -6.31 -20.48 5.77
CA ALA A 460 -6.36 -21.58 6.74
C ALA A 460 -4.97 -21.90 7.29
N VAL A 461 -3.94 -21.88 6.45
CA VAL A 461 -2.55 -22.08 6.90
C VAL A 461 -2.13 -20.96 7.86
N TRP A 462 -2.40 -19.70 7.51
CA TRP A 462 -2.14 -18.57 8.41
C TRP A 462 -2.90 -18.70 9.73
N HIS A 463 -4.14 -19.16 9.68
CA HIS A 463 -4.94 -19.41 10.88
C HIS A 463 -4.29 -20.47 11.79
N VAL A 464 -3.89 -21.61 11.24
CA VAL A 464 -3.20 -22.69 12.00
C VAL A 464 -1.92 -22.19 12.66
N LEU A 465 -1.14 -21.36 11.96
CA LEU A 465 0.09 -20.76 12.52
C LEU A 465 -0.22 -19.79 13.67
N VAL A 466 -1.28 -18.97 13.54
CA VAL A 466 -1.70 -18.01 14.57
C VAL A 466 -2.38 -18.71 15.73
N GLN A 467 -3.16 -19.77 15.51
CA GLN A 467 -3.87 -20.53 16.55
C GLN A 467 -2.91 -21.12 17.60
N ARG A 468 -1.66 -21.39 17.23
CA ARG A 468 -0.62 -21.84 18.18
C ARG A 468 -0.21 -20.75 19.19
N LEU A 469 -0.50 -19.49 18.90
CA LEU A 469 -0.12 -18.32 19.71
C LEU A 469 -1.33 -17.63 20.33
N LEU A 470 -2.51 -17.81 19.75
CA LEU A 470 -3.74 -17.14 20.14
C LEU A 470 -4.87 -18.19 20.23
N PRO A 471 -5.60 -18.31 21.36
CA PRO A 471 -6.63 -19.33 21.56
C PRO A 471 -7.92 -18.98 20.80
N VAL A 472 -7.85 -18.94 19.47
CA VAL A 472 -9.00 -18.75 18.57
C VAL A 472 -9.18 -20.03 17.77
N LYS A 473 -10.25 -20.77 18.04
CA LYS A 473 -10.54 -22.01 17.32
C LYS A 473 -10.91 -21.74 15.87
N ALA A 474 -10.56 -22.68 14.97
CA ALA A 474 -10.86 -22.55 13.53
C ALA A 474 -12.38 -22.38 13.27
N LEU A 475 -13.22 -23.06 14.04
CA LEU A 475 -14.67 -22.93 13.94
C LEU A 475 -15.16 -21.52 14.33
N GLU A 476 -14.54 -20.91 15.34
CA GLU A 476 -14.87 -19.53 15.75
C GLU A 476 -14.46 -18.51 14.68
N ALA A 477 -13.25 -18.67 14.11
CA ALA A 477 -12.80 -17.83 13.02
C ALA A 477 -13.69 -18.00 11.77
N ALA A 478 -14.08 -19.23 11.46
CA ALA A 478 -15.01 -19.50 10.38
C ALA A 478 -16.39 -18.85 10.63
N ALA A 479 -16.92 -18.95 11.85
CA ALA A 479 -18.17 -18.30 12.24
C ALA A 479 -18.10 -16.75 12.17
N ASP A 480 -16.89 -16.17 12.36
CA ASP A 480 -16.67 -14.72 12.22
C ASP A 480 -16.54 -14.29 10.74
N VAL A 481 -16.14 -15.18 9.82
CA VAL A 481 -15.89 -14.87 8.40
C VAL A 481 -17.08 -15.25 7.50
N LEU A 482 -17.63 -16.47 7.67
CA LEU A 482 -18.64 -17.06 6.76
C LEU A 482 -19.90 -16.22 6.60
N PRO A 483 -20.48 -15.59 7.64
CA PRO A 483 -21.69 -14.80 7.46
C PRO A 483 -21.49 -13.60 6.51
N TYR A 484 -20.35 -12.92 6.62
CA TYR A 484 -20.04 -11.79 5.75
C TYR A 484 -19.69 -12.25 4.33
N LEU A 485 -18.99 -13.38 4.19
CA LEU A 485 -18.69 -14.00 2.91
C LEU A 485 -19.97 -14.42 2.19
N ALA A 486 -20.84 -15.21 2.87
CA ALA A 486 -22.09 -15.68 2.30
C ALA A 486 -23.01 -14.53 1.90
N THR A 487 -23.13 -13.51 2.75
CA THR A 487 -23.93 -12.32 2.44
C THR A 487 -23.37 -11.56 1.25
N ALA A 488 -22.04 -11.37 1.18
CA ALA A 488 -21.41 -10.64 0.08
C ALA A 488 -21.56 -11.41 -1.24
N VAL A 489 -21.26 -12.71 -1.26
CA VAL A 489 -21.40 -13.56 -2.46
C VAL A 489 -22.87 -13.64 -2.89
N GLY A 490 -23.81 -13.87 -1.95
CA GLY A 490 -25.23 -13.95 -2.25
C GLY A 490 -25.81 -12.66 -2.81
N VAL A 491 -25.53 -11.53 -2.15
CA VAL A 491 -26.01 -10.21 -2.60
C VAL A 491 -25.39 -9.81 -3.93
N MET A 492 -24.08 -9.99 -4.07
CA MET A 492 -23.39 -9.60 -5.33
C MET A 492 -23.79 -10.53 -6.47
N GLY A 493 -23.91 -11.85 -6.22
CA GLY A 493 -24.41 -12.79 -7.21
C GLY A 493 -25.83 -12.49 -7.65
N PHE A 494 -26.74 -12.20 -6.71
CA PHE A 494 -28.11 -11.79 -7.01
C PHE A 494 -28.15 -10.47 -7.79
N THR A 495 -27.35 -9.48 -7.39
CA THR A 495 -27.24 -8.19 -8.08
C THR A 495 -26.75 -8.37 -9.53
N TYR A 496 -25.71 -9.20 -9.72
CA TYR A 496 -25.20 -9.53 -11.05
C TYR A 496 -26.29 -10.17 -11.91
N TRP A 497 -26.97 -11.20 -11.39
CA TRP A 497 -28.03 -11.91 -12.10
C TRP A 497 -29.19 -10.98 -12.50
N CYS A 498 -29.68 -10.15 -11.59
CA CYS A 498 -30.78 -9.21 -11.86
C CYS A 498 -30.43 -8.20 -12.95
N VAL A 499 -29.26 -7.55 -12.83
CA VAL A 499 -28.89 -6.46 -13.75
C VAL A 499 -28.56 -6.99 -15.15
N GLU A 500 -27.99 -8.21 -15.26
CA GLU A 500 -27.70 -8.84 -16.55
C GLU A 500 -28.98 -9.10 -17.38
N GLN A 501 -30.12 -9.38 -16.73
CA GLN A 501 -31.43 -9.52 -17.40
C GLN A 501 -31.91 -8.22 -18.04
N TRP A 502 -31.48 -7.07 -17.53
CA TRP A 502 -31.97 -5.76 -18.01
C TRP A 502 -31.28 -5.30 -19.29
N GLN A 503 -30.23 -5.98 -19.76
CA GLN A 503 -29.48 -5.68 -20.97
C GLN A 503 -29.14 -4.19 -21.13
N LEU A 504 -28.74 -3.55 -20.04
CA LEU A 504 -28.46 -2.12 -19.98
C LEU A 504 -27.14 -1.77 -20.71
N LEU A 505 -27.04 -0.53 -21.15
CA LEU A 505 -25.75 0.02 -21.58
C LEU A 505 -24.72 -0.07 -20.42
N PRO A 506 -23.42 -0.29 -20.72
CA PRO A 506 -22.39 -0.53 -19.69
C PRO A 506 -22.38 0.49 -18.54
N VAL A 507 -22.64 1.77 -18.83
CA VAL A 507 -22.67 2.84 -17.82
C VAL A 507 -23.84 2.66 -16.85
N TRP A 508 -25.02 2.34 -17.37
CA TRP A 508 -26.22 2.12 -16.54
C TRP A 508 -26.16 0.78 -15.80
N ALA A 509 -25.57 -0.25 -16.42
CA ALA A 509 -25.33 -1.54 -15.78
C ALA A 509 -24.36 -1.38 -14.58
N LEU A 510 -23.26 -0.62 -14.76
CA LEU A 510 -22.34 -0.26 -13.69
C LEU A 510 -23.07 0.46 -12.54
N ALA A 511 -23.82 1.52 -12.87
CA ALA A 511 -24.54 2.31 -11.86
C ALA A 511 -25.57 1.47 -11.11
N ALA A 512 -26.33 0.62 -11.81
CA ALA A 512 -27.33 -0.28 -11.22
C ALA A 512 -26.68 -1.33 -10.31
N LYS A 513 -25.59 -2.00 -10.75
CA LYS A 513 -24.85 -2.97 -9.95
C LYS A 513 -24.29 -2.34 -8.67
N VAL A 514 -23.70 -1.15 -8.77
CA VAL A 514 -23.17 -0.42 -7.60
C VAL A 514 -24.29 0.01 -6.66
N ALA A 515 -25.37 0.60 -7.16
CA ALA A 515 -26.50 1.06 -6.33
C ALA A 515 -27.19 -0.10 -5.62
N MET A 516 -27.50 -1.19 -6.34
CA MET A 516 -28.12 -2.39 -5.77
C MET A 516 -27.22 -3.04 -4.72
N GLY A 517 -25.94 -3.28 -5.04
CA GLY A 517 -25.00 -3.89 -4.10
C GLY A 517 -24.82 -3.05 -2.83
N ALA A 518 -24.69 -1.73 -2.97
CA ALA A 518 -24.55 -0.80 -1.85
C ALA A 518 -25.83 -0.69 -0.99
N ALA A 519 -27.01 -0.92 -1.55
CA ALA A 519 -28.27 -0.92 -0.81
C ALA A 519 -28.58 -2.29 -0.17
N LEU A 520 -28.44 -3.37 -0.94
CA LEU A 520 -28.84 -4.71 -0.50
C LEU A 520 -27.89 -5.28 0.57
N TYR A 521 -26.56 -5.06 0.44
CA TYR A 521 -25.62 -5.63 1.41
C TYR A 521 -25.86 -5.13 2.85
N PRO A 522 -25.96 -3.83 3.13
CA PRO A 522 -26.32 -3.37 4.46
C PRO A 522 -27.74 -3.80 4.88
N ALA A 523 -28.70 -3.83 3.95
CA ALA A 523 -30.07 -4.24 4.25
C ALA A 523 -30.15 -5.70 4.74
N VAL A 524 -29.49 -6.62 4.03
CA VAL A 524 -29.44 -8.05 4.43
C VAL A 524 -28.72 -8.21 5.77
N LEU A 525 -27.59 -7.53 5.97
CA LEU A 525 -26.86 -7.57 7.25
C LEU A 525 -27.68 -6.98 8.40
N TRP A 526 -28.51 -5.96 8.13
CA TRP A 526 -29.42 -5.40 9.13
C TRP A 526 -30.50 -6.41 9.53
N CYS A 527 -31.09 -7.08 8.55
CA CYS A 527 -32.06 -8.15 8.80
C CYS A 527 -31.46 -9.34 9.54
N CYS A 528 -30.22 -9.70 9.23
CA CYS A 528 -29.47 -10.76 9.92
C CYS A 528 -28.95 -10.35 11.31
N GLY A 529 -29.20 -9.11 11.76
CA GLY A 529 -28.79 -8.66 13.08
C GLY A 529 -27.30 -8.46 13.29
N SER A 530 -26.52 -8.16 12.24
CA SER A 530 -25.06 -7.99 12.33
C SER A 530 -24.64 -6.95 13.36
N GLU A 531 -23.84 -7.37 14.36
CA GLU A 531 -23.28 -6.48 15.39
C GLU A 531 -22.42 -5.38 14.78
N MET A 532 -21.57 -5.71 13.77
CA MET A 532 -20.67 -4.76 13.14
C MET A 532 -21.43 -3.62 12.46
N LEU A 533 -22.54 -3.94 11.78
CA LEU A 533 -23.37 -2.92 11.15
C LEU A 533 -24.08 -2.04 12.18
N ARG A 534 -24.63 -2.64 13.26
CA ARG A 534 -25.30 -1.90 14.34
C ARG A 534 -24.34 -0.98 15.08
N GLU A 535 -23.13 -1.46 15.42
CA GLU A 535 -22.10 -0.65 16.04
C GLU A 535 -21.66 0.51 15.12
N SER A 536 -21.44 0.23 13.83
CA SER A 536 -21.04 1.24 12.84
C SER A 536 -22.15 2.29 12.63
N ALA A 537 -23.40 1.86 12.53
CA ALA A 537 -24.56 2.74 12.43
C ALA A 537 -24.75 3.58 13.70
N ALA A 538 -24.71 2.96 14.87
CA ALA A 538 -24.82 3.66 16.15
C ALA A 538 -23.73 4.74 16.30
N TYR A 539 -22.51 4.45 15.84
CA TYR A 539 -21.42 5.41 15.86
C TYR A 539 -21.65 6.60 14.92
N LEU A 540 -22.11 6.35 13.70
CA LEU A 540 -22.41 7.40 12.72
C LEU A 540 -23.58 8.28 13.14
N PHE A 541 -24.62 7.72 13.80
CA PHE A 541 -25.82 8.44 14.20
C PHE A 541 -25.72 9.07 15.60
N LYS A 542 -24.90 8.55 16.51
CA LYS A 542 -24.70 9.09 17.87
C LYS A 542 -24.06 10.50 17.89
N LYS A 543 -23.46 10.91 16.77
CA LYS A 543 -22.81 12.22 16.60
C LYS A 543 -23.78 13.40 16.53
N LYS A 544 -25.10 13.13 16.44
CA LYS A 544 -26.14 14.19 16.36
C LYS A 544 -26.67 14.69 17.72
N LYS A 545 -26.21 14.11 18.84
CA LYS A 545 -26.64 14.52 20.20
C LYS A 545 -25.42 14.88 21.05
N ARG A 546 -24.79 16.00 20.74
CA ARG A 546 -24.04 16.79 21.72
C ARG A 546 -24.54 18.24 21.67
N PRO A 547 -24.92 18.79 22.84
CA PRO A 547 -25.36 20.17 22.95
C PRO A 547 -24.25 21.17 22.57
#